data_52527f147a5baeadce3f6eafedd29a83
#
_entry.id   52527f147a5baeadce3f6eafedd29a83
#
_cell.length_a   1.000
_cell.length_b   1.000
_cell.length_c   1.000
_cell.angle_alpha   90.00
_cell.angle_beta   90.00
_cell.angle_gamma   90.00
#
_symmetry.space_group_name_H-M   'P 1'
#
loop_
_entity.id
_entity.type
_entity.pdbx_description
1 polymer ?
#
loop_
_entity_poly.entity_id
_entity_poly.type
_entity_poly.pdbx_seq_one_letter_code
_entity_poly.pdbx_strand_id
1 'polypeptide(L)'
;MTYAGEVQHILRVFGKVFVMVLVLHWVFLLLLYGVAGLVRKRNPFTFLKRMMPAYVTALGTQSSAATIPVTLRSAKEAGVHSRIADFAIPLNANIHLAGSMITITSCSAAVSTMVQGHVPRFSSMIPLILVLGVMMVAAPGVPGGAVMTAVGALQSLSLIHI
;
A
#
# COMPACT_ATOMS: atom_id res chain seq x y z
N MET A 1 10.82 -31.11 -13.02
CA MET A 1 11.49 -29.79 -13.04
C MET A 1 12.61 -29.80 -12.01
N THR A 2 13.78 -29.23 -12.29
CA THR A 2 14.85 -29.13 -11.31
C THR A 2 14.50 -28.04 -10.28
N TYR A 3 14.86 -28.24 -9.00
CA TYR A 3 14.62 -27.28 -7.91
C TYR A 3 15.09 -25.84 -8.26
N ALA A 4 16.22 -25.73 -8.97
CA ALA A 4 16.74 -24.46 -9.47
C ALA A 4 15.79 -23.77 -10.48
N GLY A 5 15.10 -24.54 -11.32
CA GLY A 5 14.13 -24.00 -12.29
C GLY A 5 12.87 -23.45 -11.64
N GLU A 6 12.40 -24.07 -10.56
CA GLU A 6 11.24 -23.59 -9.79
C GLU A 6 11.56 -22.29 -9.06
N VAL A 7 12.73 -22.23 -8.38
CA VAL A 7 13.19 -21.00 -7.71
C VAL A 7 13.31 -19.84 -8.71
N GLN A 8 13.90 -20.09 -9.88
CA GLN A 8 14.04 -19.06 -10.91
C GLN A 8 12.68 -18.56 -11.45
N HIS A 9 11.71 -19.47 -11.58
CA HIS A 9 10.35 -19.11 -11.99
C HIS A 9 9.67 -18.23 -10.94
N ILE A 10 9.75 -18.61 -9.67
CA ILE A 10 9.21 -17.84 -8.53
C ILE A 10 9.82 -16.44 -8.50
N LEU A 11 11.15 -16.33 -8.55
CA LEU A 11 11.84 -15.03 -8.53
C LEU A 11 11.43 -14.14 -9.71
N ARG A 12 11.22 -14.71 -10.89
CA ARG A 12 10.78 -13.96 -12.07
C ARG A 12 9.35 -13.42 -11.91
N VAL A 13 8.44 -14.23 -11.38
CA VAL A 13 7.04 -13.81 -11.13
C VAL A 13 7.01 -12.70 -10.08
N PHE A 14 7.66 -12.91 -8.93
CA PHE A 14 7.70 -11.90 -7.86
C PHE A 14 8.42 -10.61 -8.29
N GLY A 15 9.46 -10.70 -9.11
CA GLY A 15 10.12 -9.53 -9.69
C GLY A 15 9.17 -8.69 -10.55
N LYS A 16 8.37 -9.34 -11.40
CA LYS A 16 7.34 -8.65 -12.20
C LYS A 16 6.27 -8.01 -11.32
N VAL A 17 5.78 -8.73 -10.31
CA VAL A 17 4.79 -8.20 -9.34
C VAL A 17 5.35 -7.02 -8.59
N PHE A 18 6.61 -7.09 -8.14
CA PHE A 18 7.27 -5.99 -7.45
C PHE A 18 7.32 -4.72 -8.30
N VAL A 19 7.75 -4.82 -9.56
CA VAL A 19 7.77 -3.67 -10.48
C VAL A 19 6.35 -3.12 -10.70
N MET A 20 5.38 -4.00 -10.92
CA MET A 20 3.97 -3.61 -11.10
C MET A 20 3.45 -2.86 -9.86
N VAL A 21 3.70 -3.37 -8.67
CA VAL A 21 3.30 -2.74 -7.40
C VAL A 21 3.95 -1.37 -7.25
N LEU A 22 5.24 -1.22 -7.57
CA LEU A 22 5.91 0.08 -7.55
C LEU A 22 5.25 1.08 -8.51
N VAL A 23 4.96 0.67 -9.73
CA VAL A 23 4.28 1.52 -10.72
C VAL A 23 2.89 1.92 -10.20
N LEU A 24 2.11 0.99 -9.68
CA LEU A 24 0.77 1.27 -9.13
C LEU A 24 0.85 2.26 -7.95
N HIS A 25 1.83 2.13 -7.06
CA HIS A 25 2.04 3.07 -5.96
C HIS A 25 2.35 4.49 -6.47
N TRP A 26 3.23 4.62 -7.45
CA TRP A 26 3.54 5.91 -8.03
C TRP A 26 2.34 6.52 -8.76
N VAL A 27 1.60 5.73 -9.54
CA VAL A 27 0.37 6.18 -10.19
C VAL A 27 -0.65 6.67 -9.17
N PHE A 28 -0.88 5.89 -8.12
CA PHE A 28 -1.81 6.24 -7.05
C PHE A 28 -1.38 7.52 -6.31
N LEU A 29 -0.10 7.65 -6.00
CA LEU A 29 0.48 8.81 -5.34
C LEU A 29 0.33 10.06 -6.21
N LEU A 30 0.66 9.98 -7.51
CA LEU A 30 0.47 11.07 -8.45
C LEU A 30 -0.98 11.47 -8.61
N LEU A 31 -1.91 10.49 -8.60
CA LEU A 31 -3.34 10.75 -8.63
C LEU A 31 -3.79 11.53 -7.39
N LEU A 32 -3.39 11.11 -6.20
CA LEU A 32 -3.74 11.80 -4.94
C LEU A 32 -3.20 13.24 -4.92
N TYR A 33 -1.93 13.44 -5.27
CA TYR A 33 -1.35 14.79 -5.34
C TYR A 33 -1.94 15.61 -6.48
N GLY A 34 -2.31 14.97 -7.59
CA GLY A 34 -3.04 15.62 -8.70
C GLY A 34 -4.39 16.18 -8.24
N VAL A 35 -5.19 15.35 -7.58
CA VAL A 35 -6.49 15.77 -7.00
C VAL A 35 -6.29 16.89 -5.98
N ALA A 36 -5.33 16.74 -5.06
CA ALA A 36 -5.02 17.78 -4.08
C ALA A 36 -4.58 19.09 -4.74
N GLY A 37 -3.77 19.02 -5.78
CA GLY A 37 -3.33 20.19 -6.56
C GLY A 37 -4.49 20.89 -7.27
N LEU A 38 -5.40 20.13 -7.88
CA LEU A 38 -6.60 20.67 -8.52
C LEU A 38 -7.52 21.37 -7.51
N VAL A 39 -7.80 20.74 -6.37
CA VAL A 39 -8.66 21.32 -5.31
C VAL A 39 -8.05 22.59 -4.73
N ARG A 40 -6.73 22.59 -4.51
CA ARG A 40 -6.00 23.75 -3.93
C ARG A 40 -5.57 24.76 -4.98
N LYS A 41 -5.79 24.50 -6.27
CA LYS A 41 -5.32 25.32 -7.40
C LYS A 41 -3.81 25.62 -7.31
N ARG A 42 -3.03 24.62 -6.94
CA ARG A 42 -1.57 24.69 -6.81
C ARG A 42 -0.90 23.52 -7.50
N ASN A 43 0.36 23.71 -7.90
CA ASN A 43 1.13 22.67 -8.59
C ASN A 43 1.32 21.43 -7.69
N PRO A 44 0.84 20.24 -8.08
CA PRO A 44 0.94 19.01 -7.31
C PRO A 44 2.39 18.58 -7.05
N PHE A 45 3.30 18.85 -7.96
CA PHE A 45 4.72 18.53 -7.79
C PHE A 45 5.38 19.31 -6.66
N THR A 46 4.89 20.50 -6.34
CA THR A 46 5.37 21.26 -5.17
C THR A 46 4.99 20.57 -3.88
N PHE A 47 3.78 20.01 -3.80
CA PHE A 47 3.37 19.21 -2.63
C PHE A 47 4.19 17.93 -2.51
N LEU A 48 4.34 17.20 -3.61
CA LEU A 48 5.13 15.98 -3.65
C LEU A 48 6.57 16.24 -3.17
N LYS A 49 7.22 17.29 -3.68
CA LYS A 49 8.60 17.66 -3.27
C LYS A 49 8.71 17.94 -1.77
N ARG A 50 7.73 18.64 -1.20
CA ARG A 50 7.71 18.95 0.25
C ARG A 50 7.48 17.72 1.12
N MET A 51 6.77 16.71 0.59
CA MET A 51 6.50 15.46 1.28
C MET A 51 7.60 14.39 1.09
N MET A 52 8.61 14.64 0.25
CA MET A 52 9.71 13.69 0.02
C MET A 52 10.45 13.24 1.29
N PRO A 53 10.72 14.09 2.28
CA PRO A 53 11.33 13.63 3.53
C PRO A 53 10.50 12.57 4.25
N ALA A 54 9.17 12.75 4.28
CA ALA A 54 8.26 11.77 4.86
C ALA A 54 8.25 10.46 4.06
N TYR A 55 8.28 10.55 2.73
CA TYR A 55 8.35 9.38 1.85
C TYR A 55 9.62 8.56 2.07
N VAL A 56 10.78 9.20 2.11
CA VAL A 56 12.07 8.52 2.35
C VAL A 56 12.11 7.91 3.76
N THR A 57 11.59 8.61 4.77
CA THR A 57 11.49 8.07 6.13
C THR A 57 10.57 6.84 6.19
N ALA A 58 9.44 6.87 5.47
CA ALA A 58 8.51 5.75 5.39
C ALA A 58 9.15 4.52 4.73
N LEU A 59 9.95 4.69 3.69
CA LEU A 59 10.72 3.61 3.06
C LEU A 59 11.72 2.97 4.03
N GLY A 60 12.39 3.77 4.85
CA GLY A 60 13.37 3.28 5.82
C GLY A 60 12.74 2.61 7.04
N THR A 61 11.66 3.17 7.57
CA THR A 61 11.00 2.66 8.79
C THR A 61 9.99 1.55 8.52
N GLN A 62 9.42 1.49 7.31
CA GLN A 62 8.30 0.62 6.95
C GLN A 62 7.11 0.73 7.93
N SER A 63 7.01 1.84 8.64
CA SER A 63 6.02 2.09 9.68
C SER A 63 5.38 3.46 9.51
N SER A 64 4.07 3.48 9.27
CA SER A 64 3.30 4.72 9.21
C SER A 64 3.32 5.47 10.55
N ALA A 65 3.25 4.74 11.67
CA ALA A 65 3.30 5.32 13.00
C ALA A 65 4.66 6.00 13.29
N ALA A 66 5.76 5.32 12.99
CA ALA A 66 7.11 5.90 13.18
C ALA A 66 7.37 7.11 12.28
N THR A 67 6.65 7.23 11.16
CA THR A 67 6.81 8.33 10.20
C THR A 67 5.97 9.57 10.57
N ILE A 68 5.02 9.47 11.50
CA ILE A 68 4.12 10.57 11.90
C ILE A 68 4.84 11.89 12.13
N PRO A 69 5.93 11.99 12.94
CA PRO A 69 6.56 13.27 13.21
C PRO A 69 7.08 13.97 11.96
N VAL A 70 7.70 13.21 11.04
CA VAL A 70 8.25 13.75 9.80
C VAL A 70 7.12 14.13 8.84
N THR A 71 6.06 13.33 8.77
CA THR A 71 4.88 13.61 7.95
C THR A 71 4.16 14.87 8.42
N LEU A 72 4.01 15.07 9.75
CA LEU A 72 3.45 16.28 10.35
C LEU A 72 4.24 17.52 9.95
N ARG A 73 5.56 17.48 10.12
CA ARG A 73 6.43 18.59 9.74
C ARG A 73 6.30 18.91 8.25
N SER A 74 6.45 17.91 7.40
CA SER A 74 6.37 18.06 5.93
C SER A 74 5.01 18.61 5.49
N ALA A 75 3.92 18.16 6.10
CA ALA A 75 2.57 18.62 5.76
C ALA A 75 2.37 20.10 6.18
N LYS A 76 2.84 20.51 7.34
CA LYS A 76 2.81 21.91 7.79
C LYS A 76 3.64 22.81 6.86
N GLU A 77 4.82 22.38 6.47
CA GLU A 77 5.67 23.08 5.49
C GLU A 77 5.00 23.13 4.09
N ALA A 78 4.17 22.13 3.74
CA ALA A 78 3.36 22.12 2.53
C ALA A 78 2.15 23.08 2.59
N GLY A 79 1.87 23.69 3.76
CA GLY A 79 0.81 24.67 3.97
C GLY A 79 -0.49 24.06 4.46
N VAL A 80 -0.45 22.88 5.06
CA VAL A 80 -1.59 22.32 5.79
C VAL A 80 -1.71 22.99 7.13
N HIS A 81 -2.91 23.42 7.51
CA HIS A 81 -3.16 24.07 8.79
C HIS A 81 -2.83 23.13 9.96
N SER A 82 -2.11 23.60 10.99
CA SER A 82 -1.61 22.77 12.07
C SER A 82 -2.68 21.92 12.75
N ARG A 83 -3.84 22.50 13.10
CA ARG A 83 -4.94 21.73 13.71
C ARG A 83 -5.42 20.57 12.88
N ILE A 84 -5.45 20.73 11.54
CA ILE A 84 -5.85 19.67 10.62
C ILE A 84 -4.74 18.61 10.53
N ALA A 85 -3.49 19.03 10.39
CA ALA A 85 -2.36 18.10 10.30
C ALA A 85 -2.23 17.27 11.58
N ASP A 86 -2.29 17.91 12.76
CA ASP A 86 -2.11 17.27 14.07
C ASP A 86 -3.20 16.21 14.36
N PHE A 87 -4.39 16.36 13.79
CA PHE A 87 -5.47 15.38 13.90
C PHE A 87 -5.42 14.34 12.77
N ALA A 88 -5.37 14.79 11.51
CA ALA A 88 -5.56 13.92 10.36
C ALA A 88 -4.38 12.96 10.13
N ILE A 89 -3.13 13.39 10.41
CA ILE A 89 -1.97 12.56 10.11
C ILE A 89 -1.87 11.36 11.06
N PRO A 90 -1.97 11.50 12.40
CA PRO A 90 -1.99 10.34 13.28
C PRO A 90 -3.18 9.41 13.02
N LEU A 91 -4.36 9.97 12.73
CA LEU A 91 -5.54 9.19 12.40
C LEU A 91 -5.32 8.35 11.13
N ASN A 92 -4.89 9.00 10.04
CA ASN A 92 -4.68 8.33 8.77
C ASN A 92 -3.48 7.37 8.73
N ALA A 93 -2.54 7.50 9.65
CA ALA A 93 -1.42 6.55 9.77
C ALA A 93 -1.89 5.10 10.01
N ASN A 94 -3.09 4.93 10.59
CA ASN A 94 -3.67 3.62 10.84
C ASN A 94 -4.85 3.29 9.90
N ILE A 95 -5.68 4.27 9.52
CA ILE A 95 -6.90 3.98 8.76
C ILE A 95 -6.73 4.12 7.24
N HIS A 96 -5.66 4.74 6.76
CA HIS A 96 -5.44 4.95 5.32
C HIS A 96 -4.25 4.13 4.80
N LEU A 97 -4.44 2.83 4.66
CA LEU A 97 -3.42 1.87 4.22
C LEU A 97 -3.59 1.46 2.75
N ALA A 98 -3.90 2.42 1.87
CA ALA A 98 -4.12 2.15 0.45
C ALA A 98 -2.92 1.48 -0.25
N GLY A 99 -1.69 1.84 0.13
CA GLY A 99 -0.49 1.19 -0.39
C GLY A 99 -0.43 -0.29 -0.03
N SER A 100 -0.74 -0.64 1.23
CA SER A 100 -0.82 -2.03 1.67
C SER A 100 -1.92 -2.81 0.93
N MET A 101 -3.07 -2.18 0.67
CA MET A 101 -4.14 -2.77 -0.14
C MET A 101 -3.66 -3.15 -1.53
N ILE A 102 -2.98 -2.23 -2.23
CA ILE A 102 -2.41 -2.48 -3.56
C ILE A 102 -1.43 -3.66 -3.51
N THR A 103 -0.51 -3.65 -2.55
CA THR A 103 0.51 -4.70 -2.41
C THR A 103 -0.11 -6.06 -2.12
N ILE A 104 -0.97 -6.16 -1.09
CA ILE A 104 -1.56 -7.44 -0.66
C ILE A 104 -2.45 -8.01 -1.76
N THR A 105 -3.30 -7.21 -2.38
CA THR A 105 -4.16 -7.66 -3.48
C THR A 105 -3.35 -8.16 -4.67
N SER A 106 -2.30 -7.43 -5.05
CA SER A 106 -1.42 -7.82 -6.16
C SER A 106 -0.64 -9.11 -5.87
N CYS A 107 -0.10 -9.24 -4.66
CA CYS A 107 0.60 -10.46 -4.24
C CYS A 107 -0.36 -11.65 -4.15
N SER A 108 -1.57 -11.47 -3.63
CA SER A 108 -2.60 -12.52 -3.57
C SER A 108 -3.00 -13.00 -4.95
N ALA A 109 -3.18 -12.09 -5.91
CA ALA A 109 -3.46 -12.45 -7.30
C ALA A 109 -2.29 -13.21 -7.94
N ALA A 110 -1.04 -12.83 -7.65
CA ALA A 110 0.13 -13.52 -8.14
C ALA A 110 0.25 -14.95 -7.58
N VAL A 111 0.10 -15.10 -6.26
CA VAL A 111 0.11 -16.43 -5.60
C VAL A 111 -1.01 -17.30 -6.13
N SER A 112 -2.24 -16.77 -6.23
CA SER A 112 -3.37 -17.50 -6.82
C SER A 112 -3.08 -17.95 -8.24
N THR A 113 -2.45 -17.09 -9.05
CA THR A 113 -2.04 -17.45 -10.42
C THR A 113 -1.01 -18.58 -10.44
N MET A 114 -0.06 -18.56 -9.50
CA MET A 114 0.96 -19.61 -9.41
C MET A 114 0.38 -20.96 -8.98
N VAL A 115 -0.57 -20.94 -8.05
CA VAL A 115 -1.19 -22.16 -7.49
C VAL A 115 -2.23 -22.74 -8.45
N GLN A 116 -3.06 -21.90 -9.05
CA GLN A 116 -4.18 -22.33 -9.90
C GLN A 116 -3.81 -22.43 -11.40
N GLY A 117 -2.66 -21.90 -11.80
CA GLY A 117 -2.19 -21.89 -13.18
C GLY A 117 -2.91 -20.87 -14.11
N HIS A 118 -3.83 -20.08 -13.58
CA HIS A 118 -4.55 -19.04 -14.33
C HIS A 118 -4.73 -17.76 -13.49
N VAL A 119 -4.83 -16.63 -14.17
CA VAL A 119 -5.08 -15.34 -13.52
C VAL A 119 -6.51 -15.33 -12.93
N PRO A 120 -6.68 -15.00 -11.64
CA PRO A 120 -8.01 -14.95 -11.03
C PRO A 120 -8.88 -13.89 -11.72
N ARG A 121 -10.16 -14.20 -11.90
CA ARG A 121 -11.12 -13.24 -12.46
C ARG A 121 -11.29 -12.07 -11.50
N PHE A 122 -11.45 -10.86 -12.03
CA PHE A 122 -11.68 -9.68 -11.22
C PHE A 122 -12.85 -9.85 -10.24
N SER A 123 -13.94 -10.48 -10.68
CA SER A 123 -15.10 -10.76 -9.82
C SER A 123 -14.78 -11.65 -8.61
N SER A 124 -13.84 -12.59 -8.73
CA SER A 124 -13.42 -13.43 -7.60
C SER A 124 -12.52 -12.67 -6.60
N MET A 125 -11.90 -11.58 -7.03
CA MET A 125 -11.07 -10.74 -6.16
C MET A 125 -11.88 -9.68 -5.39
N ILE A 126 -13.11 -9.37 -5.82
CA ILE A 126 -13.97 -8.35 -5.18
C ILE A 126 -14.19 -8.65 -3.68
N PRO A 127 -14.57 -9.87 -3.25
CA PRO A 127 -14.74 -10.18 -1.84
C PRO A 127 -13.48 -9.92 -1.02
N LEU A 128 -12.31 -10.31 -1.54
CA LEU A 128 -11.03 -10.04 -0.91
C LEU A 128 -10.79 -8.54 -0.75
N ILE A 129 -10.99 -7.76 -1.81
CA ILE A 129 -10.77 -6.30 -1.79
C ILE A 129 -11.67 -5.63 -0.77
N LEU A 130 -12.96 -6.01 -0.69
CA LEU A 130 -13.90 -5.46 0.26
C LEU A 130 -13.56 -5.81 1.71
N VAL A 131 -13.26 -7.09 1.97
CA VAL A 131 -12.87 -7.56 3.32
C VAL A 131 -11.57 -6.90 3.77
N LEU A 132 -10.55 -6.87 2.91
CA LEU A 132 -9.29 -6.17 3.20
C LEU A 132 -9.53 -4.68 3.46
N GLY A 133 -10.40 -4.02 2.68
CA GLY A 133 -10.72 -2.60 2.87
C GLY A 133 -11.25 -2.30 4.28
N VAL A 134 -12.11 -3.15 4.80
CA VAL A 134 -12.62 -3.04 6.17
C VAL A 134 -11.54 -3.39 7.20
N MET A 135 -10.82 -4.49 7.00
CA MET A 135 -9.81 -4.96 7.96
C MET A 135 -8.61 -4.02 8.07
N MET A 136 -8.24 -3.34 6.99
CA MET A 136 -7.12 -2.39 6.99
C MET A 136 -7.37 -1.16 7.87
N VAL A 137 -8.62 -0.83 8.19
CA VAL A 137 -8.94 0.23 9.17
C VAL A 137 -8.45 -0.13 10.58
N ALA A 138 -8.38 -1.42 10.90
CA ALA A 138 -7.91 -1.92 12.19
C ALA A 138 -6.44 -2.38 12.17
N ALA A 139 -5.78 -2.29 11.03
CA ALA A 139 -4.39 -2.73 10.90
C ALA A 139 -3.43 -1.74 11.59
N PRO A 140 -2.50 -2.22 12.43
CA PRO A 140 -1.54 -1.34 13.08
C PRO A 140 -0.54 -0.78 12.07
N GLY A 141 -0.20 0.50 12.18
CA GLY A 141 0.75 1.20 11.32
C GLY A 141 2.22 0.87 11.62
N VAL A 142 2.52 -0.40 11.94
CA VAL A 142 3.87 -0.92 12.24
C VAL A 142 4.35 -1.85 11.12
N PRO A 143 5.67 -2.13 11.02
CA PRO A 143 6.19 -3.05 10.03
C PRO A 143 5.47 -4.41 10.06
N GLY A 144 4.97 -4.87 8.92
CA GLY A 144 4.24 -6.13 8.80
C GLY A 144 2.80 -6.13 9.31
N GLY A 145 2.32 -5.06 9.97
CA GLY A 145 1.00 -5.00 10.58
C GLY A 145 -0.15 -5.26 9.59
N ALA A 146 -0.09 -4.64 8.42
CA ALA A 146 -1.08 -4.85 7.37
C ALA A 146 -1.09 -6.31 6.85
N VAL A 147 0.08 -6.94 6.72
CA VAL A 147 0.19 -8.35 6.28
C VAL A 147 -0.41 -9.27 7.32
N MET A 148 -0.08 -9.08 8.60
CA MET A 148 -0.65 -9.88 9.70
C MET A 148 -2.17 -9.77 9.76
N THR A 149 -2.71 -8.56 9.56
CA THR A 149 -4.16 -8.34 9.50
C THR A 149 -4.79 -9.04 8.29
N ALA A 150 -4.10 -9.05 7.14
CA ALA A 150 -4.60 -9.66 5.92
C ALA A 150 -4.62 -11.20 5.94
N VAL A 151 -3.76 -11.85 6.73
CA VAL A 151 -3.68 -13.32 6.80
C VAL A 151 -5.04 -13.93 7.14
N GLY A 152 -5.75 -13.37 8.12
CA GLY A 152 -7.09 -13.84 8.49
C GLY A 152 -8.11 -13.75 7.36
N ALA A 153 -8.08 -12.65 6.57
CA ALA A 153 -8.94 -12.48 5.41
C ALA A 153 -8.62 -13.48 4.29
N LEU A 154 -7.33 -13.66 4.03
CA LEU A 154 -6.87 -14.59 2.97
C LEU A 154 -7.21 -16.04 3.29
N GLN A 155 -7.11 -16.43 4.57
CA GLN A 155 -7.51 -17.76 5.04
C GLN A 155 -9.04 -17.96 4.96
N SER A 156 -9.83 -16.98 5.43
CA SER A 156 -11.29 -17.08 5.43
C SER A 156 -11.89 -17.19 4.03
N LEU A 157 -11.23 -16.62 3.03
CA LEU A 157 -11.66 -16.69 1.63
C LEU A 157 -11.06 -17.87 0.85
N SER A 158 -10.38 -18.80 1.53
CA SER A 158 -9.72 -19.96 0.93
C SER A 158 -8.73 -19.61 -0.21
N LEU A 159 -8.20 -18.40 -0.18
CA LEU A 159 -7.21 -17.93 -1.16
C LEU A 159 -5.79 -18.39 -0.80
N ILE A 160 -5.57 -18.72 0.46
CA ILE A 160 -4.34 -19.32 0.96
C ILE A 160 -4.73 -20.49 1.88
N HIS A 161 -4.35 -21.69 1.50
CA HIS A 161 -4.36 -22.85 2.38
C HIS A 161 -2.96 -22.97 2.99
N ILE A 162 -2.81 -22.55 4.23
CA ILE A 162 -1.63 -22.83 5.06
C ILE A 162 -1.99 -23.91 6.04
#